data_901e9df444be6b4b081ba7ff6997f408
#
_entry.id   901e9df444be6b4b081ba7ff6997f408
#
_cell.length_a   1.000
_cell.length_b   1.000
_cell.length_c   1.000
_cell.angle_alpha   90.00
_cell.angle_beta   90.00
_cell.angle_gamma   90.00
#
_symmetry.space_group_name_H-M   'P 1'
#
loop_
_entity.id
_entity.type
_entity.pdbx_description
1 polymer ?
#
loop_
_entity_poly.entity_id
_entity_poly.type
_entity_poly.pdbx_seq_one_letter_code
_entity_poly.pdbx_strand_id
1 'polypeptide(L)'
;EWDAVKDTRQKCSGQLRFDAEFDRVYDVQSETQPNWILKDGSATLQISQSASWGQSVVWNPGADKCAQLKDMPATGYQRMLCVEAARVTSTIQVQPAQNWVGWQLLKL
;
A
#
# COMPACT_ATOMS: atom_id res chain seq x y z
N GLU A 1 -4.84 -10.50 -3.74
CA GLU A 1 -4.81 -9.06 -4.04
C GLU A 1 -5.93 -8.65 -5.00
N TRP A 2 -6.35 -7.43 -4.90
CA TRP A 2 -7.26 -6.78 -5.85
C TRP A 2 -6.50 -5.69 -6.62
N ASP A 3 -6.47 -5.81 -7.94
CA ASP A 3 -5.90 -4.81 -8.85
C ASP A 3 -7.01 -3.77 -9.14
N ALA A 4 -6.89 -2.59 -8.53
CA ALA A 4 -7.89 -1.54 -8.65
C ALA A 4 -7.85 -0.84 -10.03
N VAL A 5 -6.74 -0.93 -10.77
CA VAL A 5 -6.65 -0.39 -12.13
C VAL A 5 -7.43 -1.27 -13.12
N LYS A 6 -7.34 -2.59 -12.96
CA LYS A 6 -7.96 -3.57 -13.87
C LYS A 6 -9.27 -4.15 -13.35
N ASP A 7 -9.63 -3.83 -12.10
CA ASP A 7 -10.77 -4.42 -11.39
C ASP A 7 -10.76 -5.96 -11.38
N THR A 8 -9.60 -6.56 -11.10
CA THR A 8 -9.40 -8.01 -11.08
C THR A 8 -8.84 -8.50 -9.76
N ARG A 9 -9.21 -9.71 -9.36
CA ARG A 9 -8.65 -10.38 -8.18
C ARG A 9 -7.72 -11.51 -8.60
N GLN A 10 -6.59 -11.63 -7.91
CA GLN A 10 -5.58 -12.67 -8.16
C GLN A 10 -4.80 -13.02 -6.90
N LYS A 11 -4.03 -14.11 -6.96
CA LYS A 11 -3.08 -14.42 -5.89
C LYS A 11 -1.91 -13.44 -5.92
N CYS A 12 -1.43 -13.06 -4.75
CA CYS A 12 -0.25 -12.21 -4.62
C CYS A 12 0.99 -12.94 -5.16
N SER A 13 1.77 -12.26 -6.00
CA SER A 13 3.09 -12.72 -6.45
C SER A 13 4.16 -12.02 -5.60
N GLY A 14 5.02 -12.73 -4.92
CA GLY A 14 5.92 -12.21 -3.88
C GLY A 14 6.73 -10.94 -4.20
N GLN A 15 7.04 -10.63 -5.47
CA GLN A 15 7.76 -9.43 -5.89
C GLN A 15 6.92 -8.55 -6.81
N LEU A 16 6.90 -7.23 -6.52
CA LEU A 16 6.14 -6.26 -7.30
C LEU A 16 7.05 -5.52 -8.30
N ARG A 17 6.47 -5.16 -9.46
CA ARG A 17 7.10 -4.31 -10.47
C ARG A 17 6.12 -3.22 -10.90
N PHE A 18 6.64 -2.05 -11.25
CA PHE A 18 5.87 -0.84 -11.52
C PHE A 18 6.13 -0.33 -12.95
N ASP A 19 5.72 -1.13 -13.94
CA ASP A 19 5.90 -0.79 -15.37
C ASP A 19 4.83 0.19 -15.89
N ALA A 20 3.71 0.31 -15.17
CA ALA A 20 2.58 1.19 -15.46
C ALA A 20 1.95 1.63 -14.14
N GLU A 21 0.80 2.32 -14.19
CA GLU A 21 0.04 2.58 -12.95
C GLU A 21 -0.22 1.27 -12.21
N PHE A 22 0.13 1.28 -10.94
CA PHE A 22 -0.02 0.16 -10.03
C PHE A 22 -0.87 0.61 -8.84
N ASP A 23 -2.04 0.05 -8.69
CA ASP A 23 -2.95 0.35 -7.57
C ASP A 23 -3.57 -0.97 -7.09
N ARG A 24 -3.09 -1.49 -5.97
CA ARG A 24 -3.50 -2.79 -5.47
C ARG A 24 -3.78 -2.80 -3.99
N VAL A 25 -4.83 -3.53 -3.65
CA VAL A 25 -5.26 -3.78 -2.28
C VAL A 25 -4.90 -5.21 -1.90
N TYR A 26 -4.21 -5.36 -0.77
CA TYR A 26 -3.77 -6.62 -0.21
C TYR A 26 -4.44 -6.88 1.12
N ASP A 27 -4.91 -8.11 1.35
CA ASP A 27 -5.35 -8.54 2.66
C ASP A 27 -4.12 -8.82 3.54
N VAL A 28 -4.09 -8.24 4.72
CA VAL A 28 -2.98 -8.32 5.68
C VAL A 28 -3.52 -8.83 7.01
N GLN A 29 -2.99 -9.97 7.47
CA GLN A 29 -3.51 -10.65 8.66
C GLN A 29 -2.50 -10.79 9.80
N SER A 30 -1.23 -10.44 9.59
CA SER A 30 -0.17 -10.67 10.57
C SER A 30 0.37 -9.36 11.14
N GLU A 31 0.54 -9.33 12.46
CA GLU A 31 1.27 -8.27 13.17
C GLU A 31 2.68 -8.70 13.61
N THR A 32 3.00 -10.00 13.48
CA THR A 32 4.22 -10.58 14.05
C THR A 32 5.46 -10.44 13.15
N GLN A 33 5.25 -10.08 11.89
CA GLN A 33 6.33 -9.88 10.91
C GLN A 33 6.03 -8.64 10.06
N PRO A 34 7.05 -8.01 9.44
CA PRO A 34 6.78 -6.92 8.53
C PRO A 34 5.88 -7.40 7.39
N ASN A 35 4.86 -6.61 7.08
CA ASN A 35 3.92 -6.90 6.01
C ASN A 35 4.58 -6.63 4.65
N TRP A 36 5.48 -5.64 4.62
CA TRP A 36 6.21 -5.23 3.43
C TRP A 36 7.69 -5.05 3.73
N ILE A 37 8.52 -5.40 2.76
CA ILE A 37 9.94 -5.12 2.76
C ILE A 37 10.25 -4.37 1.48
N LEU A 38 10.59 -3.09 1.62
CA LEU A 38 11.02 -2.24 0.52
C LEU A 38 12.55 -2.25 0.46
N LYS A 39 13.10 -2.60 -0.69
CA LYS A 39 14.55 -2.60 -0.95
C LYS A 39 14.87 -1.55 -2.00
N ASP A 40 15.80 -0.66 -1.66
CA ASP A 40 16.33 0.37 -2.56
C ASP A 40 17.86 0.39 -2.43
N GLY A 41 18.54 -0.22 -3.39
CA GLY A 41 19.98 -0.44 -3.33
C GLY A 41 20.37 -1.24 -2.08
N SER A 42 21.19 -0.65 -1.21
CA SER A 42 21.61 -1.25 0.08
C SER A 42 20.63 -0.95 1.22
N ALA A 43 19.69 -0.04 1.03
CA ALA A 43 18.70 0.33 2.04
C ALA A 43 17.55 -0.67 2.07
N THR A 44 17.08 -0.98 3.27
CA THR A 44 15.89 -1.82 3.48
C THR A 44 14.96 -1.15 4.47
N LEU A 45 13.71 -0.94 4.07
CA LEU A 45 12.66 -0.45 4.93
C LEU A 45 11.65 -1.57 5.19
N GLN A 46 11.42 -1.88 6.44
CA GLN A 46 10.37 -2.79 6.88
C GLN A 46 9.13 -1.99 7.27
N ILE A 47 7.97 -2.41 6.79
CA ILE A 47 6.70 -1.76 7.07
C ILE A 47 5.77 -2.79 7.68
N SER A 48 5.24 -2.47 8.86
CA SER A 48 4.28 -3.29 9.59
C SER A 48 3.04 -2.47 9.90
N GLN A 49 1.92 -3.13 10.10
CA GLN A 49 0.67 -2.47 10.49
C GLN A 49 -0.14 -3.36 11.43
N SER A 50 -1.03 -2.73 12.20
CA SER A 50 -1.97 -3.47 13.04
C SER A 50 -2.98 -4.26 12.20
N ALA A 51 -3.37 -5.44 12.70
CA ALA A 51 -4.39 -6.27 12.07
C ALA A 51 -5.76 -5.59 12.01
N SER A 52 -5.99 -4.57 12.83
CA SER A 52 -7.23 -3.78 12.84
C SER A 52 -7.51 -3.08 11.50
N TRP A 53 -6.48 -2.76 10.71
CA TRP A 53 -6.65 -2.28 9.34
C TRP A 53 -7.17 -3.37 8.40
N GLY A 54 -6.62 -4.57 8.47
CA GLY A 54 -6.98 -5.72 7.66
C GLY A 54 -6.50 -5.69 6.22
N GLN A 55 -6.16 -4.53 5.69
CA GLN A 55 -5.70 -4.35 4.31
C GLN A 55 -4.55 -3.37 4.21
N SER A 56 -3.82 -3.45 3.10
CA SER A 56 -2.77 -2.52 2.72
C SER A 56 -2.97 -2.14 1.27
N VAL A 57 -2.74 -0.88 0.94
CA VAL A 57 -2.71 -0.41 -0.45
C VAL A 57 -1.28 -0.16 -0.86
N VAL A 58 -0.92 -0.62 -2.05
CA VAL A 58 0.35 -0.26 -2.71
C VAL A 58 0.01 0.45 -4.00
N TRP A 59 0.50 1.67 -4.15
CA TRP A 59 0.23 2.51 -5.30
C TRP A 59 1.47 3.21 -5.84
N ASN A 60 1.57 3.21 -7.16
CA ASN A 60 2.48 4.05 -7.93
C ASN A 60 1.75 4.56 -9.16
N PRO A 61 1.79 5.86 -9.49
CA PRO A 61 1.03 6.41 -10.60
C PRO A 61 1.51 5.93 -11.98
N GLY A 62 2.75 5.44 -12.10
CA GLY A 62 3.36 5.23 -13.40
C GLY A 62 3.63 6.55 -14.15
N ALA A 63 4.25 6.45 -15.32
CA ALA A 63 4.66 7.63 -16.09
C ALA A 63 3.48 8.47 -16.57
N ASP A 64 2.47 7.84 -17.15
CA ASP A 64 1.37 8.55 -17.82
C ASP A 64 0.50 9.32 -16.81
N LYS A 65 0.14 8.72 -15.70
CA LYS A 65 -0.65 9.39 -14.66
C LYS A 65 0.18 10.44 -13.92
N CYS A 66 1.45 10.16 -13.65
CA CYS A 66 2.35 11.10 -12.99
C CYS A 66 2.47 12.40 -13.79
N ALA A 67 2.57 12.32 -15.11
CA ALA A 67 2.64 13.49 -16.00
C ALA A 67 1.37 14.36 -15.95
N GLN A 68 0.24 13.84 -15.48
CA GLN A 68 -1.03 14.57 -15.34
C GLN A 68 -1.19 15.20 -13.95
N LEU A 69 -0.36 14.83 -12.97
CA LEU A 69 -0.41 15.38 -11.62
C LEU A 69 0.28 16.76 -11.60
N LYS A 70 -0.46 17.77 -11.14
CA LYS A 70 0.01 19.16 -11.15
C LYS A 70 1.05 19.48 -10.08
N ASP A 71 1.09 18.69 -9.04
CA ASP A 71 1.90 18.87 -7.84
C ASP A 71 3.12 17.93 -7.78
N MET A 72 3.39 17.22 -8.87
CA MET A 72 4.50 16.27 -8.97
C MET A 72 5.26 16.44 -10.30
N PRO A 73 6.61 16.39 -10.28
CA PRO A 73 7.38 16.32 -11.52
C PRO A 73 7.00 15.09 -12.33
N ALA A 74 7.04 15.19 -13.67
CA ALA A 74 6.65 14.09 -14.57
C ALA A 74 7.42 12.78 -14.32
N THR A 75 8.63 12.85 -13.77
CA THR A 75 9.48 11.70 -13.39
C THR A 75 9.33 11.29 -11.94
N GLY A 76 8.43 11.92 -11.18
CA GLY A 76 8.23 11.69 -9.74
C GLY A 76 7.86 10.23 -9.40
N TYR A 77 7.17 9.54 -10.31
CA TYR A 77 6.81 8.13 -10.14
C TYR A 77 8.02 7.20 -9.92
N GLN A 78 9.21 7.58 -10.39
CA GLN A 78 10.45 6.80 -10.22
C GLN A 78 11.03 6.90 -8.80
N ARG A 79 10.55 7.84 -7.99
CA ARG A 79 11.11 8.17 -6.68
C ARG A 79 10.07 8.12 -5.56
N MET A 80 8.94 7.51 -5.81
CA MET A 80 7.86 7.39 -4.82
C MET A 80 7.21 6.02 -4.87
N LEU A 81 6.71 5.60 -3.74
CA LEU A 81 5.83 4.45 -3.58
C LEU A 81 4.92 4.71 -2.39
N CYS A 82 3.63 4.60 -2.58
CA CYS A 82 2.68 4.58 -1.48
C CYS A 82 2.53 3.15 -0.96
N VAL A 83 2.69 2.99 0.33
CA VAL A 83 2.36 1.76 1.07
C VAL A 83 1.50 2.18 2.26
N GLU A 84 0.22 1.90 2.18
CA GLU A 84 -0.77 2.46 3.07
C GLU A 84 -1.40 1.36 3.93
N ALA A 85 -1.48 1.58 5.23
CA ALA A 85 -2.38 0.81 6.08
C ALA A 85 -3.81 1.23 5.77
N ALA A 86 -4.69 0.29 5.43
CA ALA A 86 -5.98 0.62 4.83
C ALA A 86 -7.10 -0.34 5.22
N ARG A 87 -8.32 0.14 5.02
CA ARG A 87 -9.54 -0.65 5.04
C ARG A 87 -10.43 -0.21 3.89
N VAL A 88 -10.34 -0.91 2.77
CA VAL A 88 -10.92 -0.49 1.49
C VAL A 88 -12.23 -1.22 1.21
N THR A 89 -12.25 -2.54 1.40
CA THR A 89 -13.38 -3.39 0.98
C THR A 89 -14.47 -3.56 2.04
N SER A 90 -14.25 -3.00 3.23
CA SER A 90 -15.23 -3.03 4.32
C SER A 90 -15.13 -1.78 5.18
N THR A 91 -16.21 -1.45 5.87
CA THR A 91 -16.27 -0.30 6.78
C THR A 91 -15.80 -0.66 8.19
N ILE A 92 -15.24 0.32 8.87
CA ILE A 92 -15.03 0.28 10.33
C ILE A 92 -16.19 1.03 10.96
N GLN A 93 -16.96 0.34 11.82
CA GLN A 93 -18.04 0.96 12.58
C GLN A 93 -17.57 1.20 14.00
N VAL A 94 -17.57 2.45 14.42
CA VAL A 94 -17.23 2.87 15.78
C VAL A 94 -18.49 3.39 16.44
N GLN A 95 -19.00 2.67 17.44
CA GLN A 95 -20.19 3.06 18.19
C GLN A 95 -19.86 4.19 19.17
N PRO A 96 -20.87 4.95 19.65
CA PRO A 96 -20.65 5.92 20.72
C PRO A 96 -19.91 5.30 21.91
N ALA A 97 -18.92 6.02 22.45
CA ALA A 97 -18.06 5.58 23.54
C ALA A 97 -17.12 4.38 23.23
N GLN A 98 -17.05 3.92 21.98
CA GLN A 98 -16.05 2.96 21.50
C GLN A 98 -14.87 3.68 20.85
N ASN A 99 -13.69 3.05 20.95
CA ASN A 99 -12.48 3.50 20.27
C ASN A 99 -12.05 2.45 19.25
N TRP A 100 -11.52 2.94 18.13
CA TRP A 100 -10.80 2.12 17.18
C TRP A 100 -9.34 2.57 17.14
N VAL A 101 -8.41 1.62 17.09
CA VAL A 101 -6.96 1.89 17.05
C VAL A 101 -6.36 1.18 15.87
N GLY A 102 -5.60 1.93 15.08
CA GLY A 102 -4.75 1.41 14.02
C GLY A 102 -3.37 2.08 14.08
N TRP A 103 -2.34 1.33 13.70
CA TRP A 103 -0.98 1.84 13.61
C TRP A 103 -0.28 1.31 12.37
N GLN A 104 0.73 2.04 11.93
CA GLN A 104 1.72 1.63 10.94
C GLN A 104 3.10 1.94 11.48
N LEU A 105 4.03 1.01 11.32
CA LEU A 105 5.41 1.13 11.80
C LEU A 105 6.37 0.99 10.62
N LEU A 106 7.28 1.95 10.49
CA LEU A 106 8.36 1.95 9.51
C LEU A 106 9.68 1.78 10.26
N LYS A 107 10.46 0.80 9.87
CA LYS A 107 11.74 0.47 10.50
C LYS A 107 12.83 0.31 9.43
N LEU A 108 13.89 1.10 9.57
CA LEU A 108 15.12 0.98 8.78
C LEU A 108 16.04 -0.14 9.30
#